data_0f55ec1ced5582ef89f3222761e48281
#
_entry.id   0f55ec1ced5582ef89f3222761e48281
#
_cell.length_a   1.000
_cell.length_b   1.000
_cell.length_c   1.000
_cell.angle_alpha   90.00
_cell.angle_beta   90.00
_cell.angle_gamma   90.00
#
_symmetry.space_group_name_H-M   'P 1'
#
loop_
_entity.id
_entity.type
_entity.pdbx_description
1 polymer ?
#
loop_
_entity_poly.entity_id
_entity_poly.type
_entity_poly.pdbx_seq_one_letter_code
_entity_poly.pdbx_strand_id
1 'polypeptide(L)'
;MASAKAVQLAHSIDPEYKVGSMILAVTIYPLTPNPDDIIEVMELDNEVYLFSDVQALGAYPYYAKRVFEEKGVQLEISDEDREALTHTVDFVSFSYYSSNCAAADHSLGEPTGSNMVPTLKRNPYSKVSEWGWQIDPKGLALHPEPAVQPLPQAPVHCRKRLGCQRHPGAGRPR
;
A
#
# COMPACT_ATOMS: atom_id res chain seq x y z
N MET A 1 -10.71 9.39 9.32
CA MET A 1 -12.05 9.86 9.81
C MET A 1 -13.20 9.43 8.91
N ALA A 2 -13.29 9.86 7.64
CA ALA A 2 -14.44 9.53 6.78
C ALA A 2 -14.72 8.02 6.65
N SER A 3 -13.68 7.21 6.49
CA SER A 3 -13.79 5.75 6.45
C SER A 3 -14.38 5.18 7.74
N ALA A 4 -13.89 5.58 8.90
CA ALA A 4 -14.40 5.11 10.19
C ALA A 4 -15.87 5.47 10.41
N LYS A 5 -16.27 6.69 10.06
CA LYS A 5 -17.69 7.12 10.12
C LYS A 5 -18.57 6.33 9.13
N ALA A 6 -18.04 5.95 7.97
CA ALA A 6 -18.76 5.10 7.02
C ALA A 6 -18.96 3.69 7.55
N VAL A 7 -17.95 3.10 8.19
CA VAL A 7 -18.06 1.80 8.87
C VAL A 7 -19.09 1.87 9.99
N GLN A 8 -19.00 2.87 10.86
CA GLN A 8 -19.95 3.10 11.94
C GLN A 8 -21.39 3.17 11.41
N LEU A 9 -21.62 3.96 10.36
CA LEU A 9 -22.94 4.09 9.76
C LEU A 9 -23.44 2.77 9.18
N ALA A 10 -22.59 2.05 8.44
CA ALA A 10 -22.95 0.77 7.85
C ALA A 10 -23.38 -0.24 8.93
N HIS A 11 -22.60 -0.38 10.00
CA HIS A 11 -22.92 -1.30 11.10
C HIS A 11 -24.13 -0.83 11.93
N SER A 12 -24.46 0.48 11.93
CA SER A 12 -25.69 0.97 12.54
C SER A 12 -26.96 0.64 11.75
N ILE A 13 -26.83 0.46 10.42
CA ILE A 13 -27.91 0.03 9.56
C ILE A 13 -28.12 -1.47 9.66
N ASP A 14 -27.03 -2.23 9.54
CA ASP A 14 -27.05 -3.69 9.70
C ASP A 14 -25.69 -4.14 10.27
N PRO A 15 -25.64 -4.70 11.49
CA PRO A 15 -24.41 -5.18 12.12
C PRO A 15 -23.70 -6.31 11.36
N GLU A 16 -24.42 -7.01 10.47
CA GLU A 16 -23.86 -8.11 9.64
C GLU A 16 -23.14 -7.59 8.38
N TYR A 17 -23.27 -6.31 8.04
CA TYR A 17 -22.56 -5.74 6.90
C TYR A 17 -21.04 -5.83 7.12
N LYS A 18 -20.34 -6.19 6.04
CA LYS A 18 -18.88 -6.24 6.02
C LYS A 18 -18.34 -5.09 5.18
N VAL A 19 -17.66 -4.18 5.83
CA VAL A 19 -17.10 -2.96 5.23
C VAL A 19 -15.60 -3.10 5.14
N GLY A 20 -15.04 -3.04 3.94
CA GLY A 20 -13.61 -3.15 3.71
C GLY A 20 -12.99 -1.88 3.17
N SER A 21 -11.68 -1.79 3.27
CA SER A 21 -10.86 -0.83 2.53
C SER A 21 -10.15 -1.51 1.38
N MET A 22 -9.88 -0.73 0.33
CA MET A 22 -9.06 -1.17 -0.80
C MET A 22 -7.84 -0.26 -0.91
N ILE A 23 -6.67 -0.86 -0.93
CA ILE A 23 -5.39 -0.16 -1.03
C ILE A 23 -4.64 -0.52 -2.31
N LEU A 24 -3.75 0.36 -2.73
CA LEU A 24 -2.74 0.02 -3.73
C LEU A 24 -1.56 -0.65 -3.02
N ALA A 25 -1.33 -1.92 -3.32
CA ALA A 25 -0.16 -2.63 -2.84
C ALA A 25 1.04 -2.30 -3.73
N VAL A 26 2.04 -1.66 -3.15
CA VAL A 26 3.29 -1.34 -3.83
C VAL A 26 4.42 -2.05 -3.10
N THR A 27 4.96 -3.11 -3.72
CA THR A 27 6.18 -3.74 -3.20
C THR A 27 7.38 -2.92 -3.62
N ILE A 28 8.13 -2.40 -2.66
CA ILE A 28 9.32 -1.61 -2.90
C ILE A 28 10.54 -2.40 -2.41
N TYR A 29 11.51 -2.62 -3.28
CA TYR A 29 12.80 -3.22 -2.94
C TYR A 29 13.86 -2.14 -2.73
N PRO A 30 14.82 -2.33 -1.84
CA PRO A 30 16.01 -1.49 -1.86
C PRO A 30 16.76 -1.69 -3.19
N LEU A 31 17.22 -0.61 -3.81
CA LEU A 31 17.94 -0.69 -5.09
C LEU A 31 19.28 -1.40 -4.91
N THR A 32 19.92 -1.19 -3.76
CA THR A 32 21.17 -1.86 -3.36
C THR A 32 21.08 -2.41 -1.94
N PRO A 33 22.03 -3.25 -1.50
CA PRO A 33 22.14 -3.69 -0.10
C PRO A 33 22.60 -2.59 0.87
N ASN A 34 22.75 -1.34 0.44
CA ASN A 34 23.10 -0.22 1.32
C ASN A 34 22.03 -0.07 2.41
N PRO A 35 22.41 0.00 3.71
CA PRO A 35 21.46 0.26 4.79
C PRO A 35 20.59 1.49 4.59
N ASP A 36 21.11 2.55 3.97
CA ASP A 36 20.34 3.77 3.69
C ASP A 36 19.22 3.52 2.68
N ASP A 37 19.44 2.66 1.67
CA ASP A 37 18.39 2.26 0.72
C ASP A 37 17.28 1.44 1.42
N ILE A 38 17.66 0.65 2.42
CA ILE A 38 16.69 -0.13 3.21
C ILE A 38 15.84 0.80 4.08
N ILE A 39 16.47 1.82 4.69
CA ILE A 39 15.76 2.83 5.49
C ILE A 39 14.79 3.61 4.59
N GLU A 40 15.22 4.04 3.41
CA GLU A 40 14.37 4.73 2.43
C GLU A 40 13.13 3.90 2.09
N VAL A 41 13.29 2.60 1.84
CA VAL A 41 12.14 1.69 1.59
C VAL A 41 11.20 1.65 2.77
N MET A 42 11.70 1.54 4.00
CA MET A 42 10.87 1.51 5.21
C MET A 42 10.09 2.82 5.41
N GLU A 43 10.69 3.95 5.05
CA GLU A 43 10.03 5.25 5.14
C GLU A 43 8.93 5.40 4.09
N LEU A 44 9.18 4.98 2.86
CA LEU A 44 8.18 4.96 1.80
C LEU A 44 7.02 4.01 2.12
N ASP A 45 7.29 2.84 2.67
CA ASP A 45 6.25 1.90 3.11
C ASP A 45 5.36 2.53 4.19
N ASN A 46 5.95 3.22 5.17
CA ASN A 46 5.19 3.96 6.18
C ASN A 46 4.26 5.01 5.56
N GLU A 47 4.71 5.73 4.52
CA GLU A 47 3.86 6.71 3.83
C GLU A 47 2.73 6.03 3.03
N VAL A 48 3.05 4.97 2.30
CA VAL A 48 2.10 4.25 1.43
C VAL A 48 0.98 3.62 2.26
N TYR A 49 1.33 3.01 3.41
CA TYR A 49 0.39 2.25 4.21
C TYR A 49 -0.25 3.02 5.37
N LEU A 50 0.14 4.27 5.61
CA LEU A 50 -0.35 5.07 6.75
C LEU A 50 -1.87 5.03 6.91
N PHE A 51 -2.60 5.26 5.82
CA PHE A 51 -4.06 5.34 5.91
C PHE A 51 -4.73 3.98 6.05
N SER A 52 -4.18 2.93 5.45
CA SER A 52 -4.68 1.57 5.65
C SER A 52 -4.43 1.09 7.07
N ASP A 53 -3.29 1.43 7.64
CA ASP A 53 -2.99 1.12 9.04
C ASP A 53 -3.97 1.80 9.99
N VAL A 54 -4.27 3.08 9.78
CA VAL A 54 -5.29 3.78 10.57
C VAL A 54 -6.66 3.13 10.43
N GLN A 55 -7.06 2.71 9.22
CA GLN A 55 -8.34 2.07 8.98
C GLN A 55 -8.45 0.68 9.63
N ALA A 56 -7.34 -0.04 9.71
CA ALA A 56 -7.28 -1.38 10.27
C ALA A 56 -7.06 -1.38 11.80
N LEU A 57 -6.24 -0.44 12.31
CA LEU A 57 -5.87 -0.37 13.73
C LEU A 57 -6.82 0.48 14.58
N GLY A 58 -7.59 1.37 13.95
CA GLY A 58 -8.45 2.31 14.66
C GLY A 58 -7.70 3.44 15.38
N ALA A 59 -6.43 3.60 15.09
CA ALA A 59 -5.57 4.64 15.64
C ALA A 59 -4.43 4.97 14.70
N TYR A 60 -3.85 6.15 14.82
CA TYR A 60 -2.64 6.49 14.09
C TYR A 60 -1.46 5.65 14.61
N PRO A 61 -0.71 4.97 13.73
CA PRO A 61 0.46 4.19 14.12
C PRO A 61 1.58 5.11 14.65
N TYR A 62 2.55 4.51 15.36
CA TYR A 62 3.62 5.26 16.04
C TYR A 62 4.45 6.14 15.08
N TYR A 63 4.60 5.72 13.83
CA TYR A 63 5.37 6.45 12.82
C TYR A 63 4.60 7.63 12.20
N ALA A 64 3.27 7.69 12.36
CA ALA A 64 2.43 8.71 11.73
C ALA A 64 2.85 10.14 12.11
N LYS A 65 3.25 10.34 13.38
CA LYS A 65 3.72 11.64 13.85
C LYS A 65 4.90 12.15 13.01
N ARG A 66 5.91 11.29 12.79
CA ARG A 66 7.08 11.64 11.98
C ARG A 66 6.67 11.98 10.54
N VAL A 67 5.85 11.13 9.90
CA VAL A 67 5.38 11.37 8.53
C VAL A 67 4.66 12.72 8.39
N PHE A 68 3.85 13.10 9.37
CA PHE A 68 3.16 14.39 9.35
C PHE A 68 4.11 15.56 9.59
N GLU A 69 5.04 15.44 10.55
CA GLU A 69 6.06 16.48 10.83
C GLU A 69 6.93 16.76 9.60
N GLU A 70 7.40 15.72 8.92
CA GLU A 70 8.20 15.84 7.69
C GLU A 70 7.45 16.53 6.55
N LYS A 71 6.14 16.35 6.49
CA LYS A 71 5.26 17.00 5.51
C LYS A 71 4.73 18.37 5.97
N GLY A 72 5.13 18.84 7.15
CA GLY A 72 4.66 20.10 7.72
C GLY A 72 3.19 20.10 8.10
N VAL A 73 2.60 18.92 8.32
CA VAL A 73 1.19 18.75 8.69
C VAL A 73 1.06 18.68 10.21
N GLN A 74 0.26 19.57 10.77
CA GLN A 74 -0.18 19.50 12.17
C GLN A 74 -1.58 18.89 12.21
N LEU A 75 -1.72 17.76 12.85
CA LEU A 75 -2.99 17.04 12.98
C LEU A 75 -3.52 17.20 14.41
N GLU A 76 -4.66 17.85 14.52
CA GLU A 76 -5.43 17.91 15.78
C GLU A 76 -6.49 16.80 15.76
N ILE A 77 -6.47 15.95 16.77
CA ILE A 77 -7.39 14.82 16.93
C ILE A 77 -8.14 15.01 18.23
N SER A 78 -9.45 15.29 18.14
CA SER A 78 -10.33 15.38 19.29
C SER A 78 -10.63 14.00 19.91
N ASP A 79 -11.22 13.98 21.08
CA ASP A 79 -11.65 12.71 21.70
C ASP A 79 -12.78 12.05 20.90
N GLU A 80 -13.67 12.84 20.28
CA GLU A 80 -14.69 12.34 19.36
C GLU A 80 -14.07 11.69 18.12
N ASP A 81 -12.96 12.26 17.61
CA ASP A 81 -12.23 11.68 16.49
C ASP A 81 -11.56 10.35 16.87
N ARG A 82 -11.02 10.26 18.09
CA ARG A 82 -10.43 9.02 18.62
C ARG A 82 -11.49 7.93 18.76
N GLU A 83 -12.65 8.27 19.29
CA GLU A 83 -13.76 7.34 19.39
C GLU A 83 -14.23 6.88 18.00
N ALA A 84 -14.43 7.82 17.07
CA ALA A 84 -14.84 7.47 15.72
C ALA A 84 -13.83 6.54 15.01
N LEU A 85 -12.52 6.73 15.22
CA LEU A 85 -11.48 5.87 14.64
C LEU A 85 -11.57 4.41 15.11
N THR A 86 -12.16 4.13 16.27
CA THR A 86 -12.32 2.74 16.76
C THR A 86 -13.20 1.88 15.87
N HIS A 87 -14.02 2.49 14.99
CA HIS A 87 -14.78 1.77 13.98
C HIS A 87 -13.87 1.37 12.80
N THR A 88 -13.18 0.26 12.98
CA THR A 88 -12.23 -0.29 12.00
C THR A 88 -12.93 -1.03 10.88
N VAL A 89 -12.25 -1.18 9.75
CA VAL A 89 -12.74 -2.00 8.64
C VAL A 89 -12.75 -3.48 9.00
N ASP A 90 -13.71 -4.23 8.45
CA ASP A 90 -13.85 -5.68 8.66
C ASP A 90 -12.82 -6.47 7.86
N PHE A 91 -12.33 -5.93 6.75
CA PHE A 91 -11.29 -6.54 5.92
C PHE A 91 -10.52 -5.50 5.13
N VAL A 92 -9.31 -5.86 4.73
CA VAL A 92 -8.49 -5.08 3.80
C VAL A 92 -8.37 -5.84 2.49
N SER A 93 -8.64 -5.18 1.38
CA SER A 93 -8.35 -5.68 0.03
C SER A 93 -7.26 -4.83 -0.60
N PHE A 94 -6.54 -5.39 -1.56
CA PHE A 94 -5.52 -4.65 -2.26
C PHE A 94 -5.47 -4.96 -3.76
N SER A 95 -4.99 -3.99 -4.52
CA SER A 95 -4.65 -4.16 -5.93
C SER A 95 -3.14 -4.16 -6.08
N TYR A 96 -2.60 -5.21 -6.68
CA TYR A 96 -1.19 -5.31 -7.00
C TYR A 96 -0.98 -5.24 -8.51
N TYR A 97 -0.14 -4.32 -8.96
CA TYR A 97 0.17 -4.11 -10.38
C TYR A 97 1.62 -4.43 -10.70
N SER A 98 2.54 -3.93 -9.90
CA SER A 98 3.98 -4.03 -10.12
C SER A 98 4.73 -3.81 -8.82
N SER A 99 6.01 -4.17 -8.81
CA SER A 99 6.97 -3.74 -7.79
C SER A 99 7.86 -2.62 -8.31
N ASN A 100 8.61 -2.00 -7.43
CA ASN A 100 9.56 -0.95 -7.75
C ASN A 100 10.80 -1.09 -6.86
N CYS A 101 11.80 -0.25 -7.08
CA CYS A 101 12.93 -0.07 -6.17
C CYS A 101 12.96 1.35 -5.63
N ALA A 102 13.65 1.55 -4.50
CA ALA A 102 14.02 2.86 -3.98
C ALA A 102 15.49 2.89 -3.56
N ALA A 103 16.08 4.05 -3.61
CA ALA A 103 17.44 4.32 -3.16
C ALA A 103 17.48 5.66 -2.44
N ALA A 104 18.26 5.76 -1.35
CA ALA A 104 18.47 7.01 -0.61
C ALA A 104 19.16 8.07 -1.49
N ASP A 105 20.08 7.65 -2.34
CA ASP A 105 20.60 8.52 -3.40
C ASP A 105 19.64 8.48 -4.60
N HIS A 106 18.79 9.48 -4.69
CA HIS A 106 17.79 9.61 -5.75
C HIS A 106 18.38 9.80 -7.16
N SER A 107 19.70 10.02 -7.30
CA SER A 107 20.38 10.07 -8.59
C SER A 107 20.63 8.69 -9.19
N LEU A 108 20.59 7.62 -8.36
CA LEU A 108 20.85 6.26 -8.78
C LEU A 108 19.61 5.62 -9.43
N GLY A 109 19.87 4.72 -10.37
CA GLY A 109 18.86 3.89 -11.02
C GLY A 109 17.96 4.64 -12.03
N GLU A 110 17.25 3.87 -12.84
CA GLU A 110 16.31 4.41 -13.82
C GLU A 110 14.97 4.72 -13.15
N PRO A 111 14.39 5.92 -13.34
CA PRO A 111 13.06 6.24 -12.80
C PRO A 111 11.99 5.38 -13.48
N THR A 112 10.94 5.03 -12.72
CA THR A 112 9.80 4.26 -13.23
C THR A 112 8.80 5.11 -14.01
N GLY A 113 8.88 6.44 -13.90
CA GLY A 113 7.86 7.35 -14.42
C GLY A 113 6.54 7.32 -13.62
N SER A 114 6.57 6.78 -12.41
CA SER A 114 5.40 6.81 -11.52
C SER A 114 5.04 8.25 -11.14
N ASN A 115 3.78 8.62 -11.36
CA ASN A 115 3.26 9.92 -10.92
C ASN A 115 2.89 9.93 -9.43
N MET A 116 2.81 8.78 -8.79
CA MET A 116 2.41 8.66 -7.38
C MET A 116 3.60 8.83 -6.43
N VAL A 117 4.74 8.20 -6.76
CA VAL A 117 5.98 8.30 -5.99
C VAL A 117 7.13 8.53 -6.99
N PRO A 118 7.52 9.78 -7.23
CA PRO A 118 8.49 10.13 -8.28
C PRO A 118 9.89 9.56 -8.05
N THR A 119 10.23 9.25 -6.81
CA THR A 119 11.56 8.71 -6.42
C THR A 119 11.73 7.24 -6.75
N LEU A 120 10.65 6.53 -7.10
CA LEU A 120 10.71 5.09 -7.40
C LEU A 120 11.54 4.79 -8.64
N LYS A 121 12.32 3.72 -8.54
CA LYS A 121 13.27 3.24 -9.55
C LYS A 121 12.84 1.90 -10.12
N ARG A 122 13.32 1.61 -11.32
CA ARG A 122 13.16 0.31 -11.94
C ARG A 122 14.02 -0.74 -11.23
N ASN A 123 13.46 -1.91 -11.03
CA ASN A 123 14.23 -3.06 -10.59
C ASN A 123 14.98 -3.65 -11.82
N PRO A 124 16.33 -3.67 -11.82
CA PRO A 124 17.12 -4.12 -12.95
C PRO A 124 16.92 -5.61 -13.28
N TYR A 125 16.36 -6.38 -12.34
CA TYR A 125 16.11 -7.83 -12.50
C TYR A 125 14.71 -8.16 -13.00
N SER A 126 13.82 -7.16 -13.12
CA SER A 126 12.41 -7.38 -13.53
C SER A 126 12.20 -6.98 -14.99
N LYS A 127 11.45 -7.83 -15.71
CA LYS A 127 10.94 -7.46 -17.03
C LYS A 127 9.86 -6.40 -16.90
N VAL A 128 9.69 -5.59 -17.92
CA VAL A 128 8.63 -4.57 -18.00
C VAL A 128 7.57 -4.96 -19.03
N SER A 129 6.33 -4.55 -18.77
CA SER A 129 5.25 -4.64 -19.74
C SER A 129 5.37 -3.52 -20.79
N GLU A 130 4.53 -3.56 -21.83
CA GLU A 130 4.43 -2.50 -22.84
C GLU A 130 4.12 -1.12 -22.23
N TRP A 131 3.50 -1.08 -21.05
CA TRP A 131 3.19 0.14 -20.30
C TRP A 131 4.33 0.59 -19.37
N GLY A 132 5.46 -0.11 -19.38
CA GLY A 132 6.60 0.18 -18.49
C GLY A 132 6.44 -0.36 -17.07
N TRP A 133 5.38 -1.10 -16.76
CA TRP A 133 5.19 -1.69 -15.43
C TRP A 133 6.01 -2.96 -15.27
N GLN A 134 6.64 -3.10 -14.15
CA GLN A 134 7.47 -4.25 -13.84
C GLN A 134 6.60 -5.50 -13.60
N ILE A 135 6.96 -6.58 -14.28
CA ILE A 135 6.27 -7.88 -14.16
C ILE A 135 6.94 -8.64 -13.03
N ASP A 136 6.36 -8.58 -11.86
CA ASP A 136 6.92 -9.21 -10.67
C ASP A 136 5.87 -10.00 -9.87
N PRO A 137 5.66 -11.28 -10.20
CA PRO A 137 4.75 -12.13 -9.43
C PRO A 137 5.27 -12.44 -8.02
N LYS A 138 6.59 -12.33 -7.77
CA LYS A 138 7.17 -12.55 -6.44
C LYS A 138 6.87 -11.38 -5.50
N GLY A 139 6.84 -10.16 -6.02
CA GLY A 139 6.49 -8.98 -5.24
C GLY A 139 5.10 -9.12 -4.59
N LEU A 140 4.16 -9.78 -5.27
CA LEU A 140 2.86 -10.09 -4.67
C LEU A 140 2.98 -11.01 -3.45
N ALA A 141 3.89 -11.99 -3.49
CA ALA A 141 4.11 -12.93 -2.39
C ALA A 141 4.91 -12.32 -1.22
N LEU A 142 5.71 -11.30 -1.52
CA LEU A 142 6.51 -10.55 -0.55
C LEU A 142 5.78 -9.33 0.00
N HIS A 143 4.63 -9.02 -0.60
CA HIS A 143 3.81 -7.96 -0.04
C HIS A 143 3.58 -8.29 1.43
N PRO A 144 4.06 -7.45 2.37
CA PRO A 144 3.79 -7.70 3.76
C PRO A 144 2.27 -7.82 3.88
N GLU A 145 1.81 -8.93 4.41
CA GLU A 145 0.50 -8.89 5.06
C GLU A 145 0.55 -7.62 5.90
N PRO A 146 -0.43 -6.71 5.77
CA PRO A 146 -0.41 -5.48 6.52
C PRO A 146 0.07 -5.83 7.92
N ALA A 147 1.10 -5.13 8.42
CA ALA A 147 1.76 -5.42 9.69
C ALA A 147 0.81 -5.26 10.88
N VAL A 148 -0.43 -5.31 10.61
CA VAL A 148 -1.52 -5.64 11.46
C VAL A 148 -1.20 -7.04 11.95
N GLN A 149 -0.65 -7.12 13.16
CA GLN A 149 -0.83 -8.32 13.99
C GLN A 149 -2.21 -8.86 13.67
N PRO A 150 -2.40 -10.16 13.47
CA PRO A 150 -3.63 -10.68 12.93
C PRO A 150 -4.78 -9.98 13.61
N LEU A 151 -5.45 -9.08 12.87
CA LEU A 151 -6.76 -8.65 13.29
C LEU A 151 -7.48 -9.96 13.50
N PRO A 152 -7.93 -10.27 14.72
CA PRO A 152 -8.60 -11.53 14.91
C PRO A 152 -9.73 -11.54 13.88
N GLN A 153 -9.52 -12.29 12.79
CA GLN A 153 -10.52 -12.62 11.76
C GLN A 153 -10.75 -11.69 10.57
N ALA A 154 -9.90 -10.70 10.25
CA ALA A 154 -10.09 -9.96 8.99
C ALA A 154 -9.55 -10.74 7.78
N PRO A 155 -10.40 -11.20 6.85
CA PRO A 155 -9.94 -11.87 5.63
C PRO A 155 -9.26 -10.86 4.69
N VAL A 156 -8.12 -11.26 4.10
CA VAL A 156 -7.42 -10.47 3.07
C VAL A 156 -7.92 -10.88 1.69
N HIS A 157 -8.46 -9.95 0.93
CA HIS A 157 -8.87 -10.19 -0.45
C HIS A 157 -7.91 -9.49 -1.43
N CYS A 158 -7.23 -10.29 -2.25
CA CYS A 158 -6.33 -9.80 -3.29
C CYS A 158 -7.02 -9.71 -4.66
N ARG A 159 -6.92 -8.56 -5.32
CA ARG A 159 -7.32 -8.38 -6.71
C ARG A 159 -6.09 -8.14 -7.60
N LYS A 160 -5.69 -9.15 -8.36
CA LYS A 160 -4.55 -9.06 -9.28
C LYS A 160 -5.00 -8.48 -10.62
N ARG A 161 -4.36 -7.38 -11.07
CA ARG A 161 -4.41 -6.95 -12.47
C ARG A 161 -3.00 -6.97 -13.04
N LEU A 162 -2.79 -7.75 -14.11
CA LEU A 162 -1.60 -7.65 -14.94
C LEU A 162 -1.94 -6.71 -16.10
N GLY A 163 -1.17 -5.62 -16.23
CA GLY A 163 -1.27 -4.73 -17.37
C GLY A 163 -0.66 -5.36 -18.62
N CYS A 164 -1.40 -6.25 -19.28
CA CYS A 164 -1.06 -6.80 -20.59
C CYS A 164 -2.16 -6.45 -21.58
N GLN A 165 -1.82 -5.83 -22.70
CA GLN A 165 -2.70 -5.82 -23.84
C GLN A 165 -2.75 -7.25 -24.41
N ARG A 166 -3.95 -7.80 -24.56
CA ARG A 166 -4.13 -9.03 -25.34
C ARG A 166 -4.05 -8.64 -26.81
N HIS A 167 -2.98 -8.98 -27.48
CA HIS A 167 -2.98 -8.99 -28.94
C HIS A 167 -3.97 -10.06 -29.43
N PRO A 168 -4.95 -9.73 -30.29
CA PRO A 168 -5.79 -10.72 -30.91
C PRO A 168 -4.90 -11.54 -31.86
N GLY A 169 -4.56 -12.79 -31.49
CA GLY A 169 -3.78 -13.68 -32.33
C GLY A 169 -2.71 -14.53 -31.63
N ALA A 170 -2.39 -14.31 -30.38
CA ALA A 170 -1.50 -15.20 -29.65
C ALA A 170 -2.24 -16.46 -29.21
N GLY A 171 -2.11 -17.52 -30.00
CA GLY A 171 -2.61 -18.83 -29.65
C GLY A 171 -2.08 -19.31 -28.30
N ARG A 172 -2.91 -20.02 -27.53
CA ARG A 172 -2.51 -20.66 -26.28
C ARG A 172 -1.37 -21.64 -26.56
N PRO A 173 -0.24 -21.59 -25.85
CA PRO A 173 0.69 -22.70 -25.84
C PRO A 173 -0.03 -23.90 -25.19
N ARG A 174 0.12 -25.06 -25.81
CA ARG A 174 -0.37 -26.36 -25.32
C ARG A 174 0.40 -26.79 -24.09
#